data_9421cccdef718937854bb42bd348fb4f
#
_entry.id   9421cccdef718937854bb42bd348fb4f
#
_cell.length_a   1.000
_cell.length_b   1.000
_cell.length_c   1.000
_cell.angle_alpha   90.00
_cell.angle_beta   90.00
_cell.angle_gamma   90.00
#
_symmetry.space_group_name_H-M   'P 1'
#
loop_
_entity.id
_entity.type
_entity.pdbx_description
1 polymer ?
#
loop_
_entity_poly.entity_id
_entity_poly.type
_entity_poly.pdbx_seq_one_letter_code
_entity_poly.pdbx_strand_id
1 'polypeptide(L)'
;MDSGKVVITLKEKEEKVKDLRPIDDVFFEVLANDVNFCQEMLQILLEDKDLVVTDVVVQSSEKNLYGRSVRLDALCVLGNGKKCNVEVQRSDNDDHLRRVRFNAASIAVKDSQEGEKFEQIEDIIVVYISQFDIFKADRVLYHVDSTIRETGDRVDDGLYRVFVNTEVKDGTTVSEYMECFLKKEVNNLKFPAFTKRMNALKHEERGLDAVCEVMEKYEQKAVEEGLSLFEKAITMLASGKSPSEVVLTGVPQNIVDRASRAMKPKLNK
;
A
#
# COMPACT_ATOMS: atom_id res chain seq x y z
N MET A 1 -16.41 -0.71 33.26
CA MET A 1 -17.05 0.47 32.67
C MET A 1 -17.13 0.21 31.19
N ASP A 2 -18.34 -0.04 30.76
CA ASP A 2 -18.64 -0.40 29.34
C ASP A 2 -18.38 0.84 28.51
N SER A 3 -17.33 0.79 27.69
CA SER A 3 -17.04 1.85 26.72
C SER A 3 -18.10 1.76 25.64
N GLY A 4 -19.15 2.58 25.79
CA GLY A 4 -20.24 2.65 24.82
C GLY A 4 -19.70 2.90 23.42
N LYS A 5 -19.48 1.81 22.67
CA LYS A 5 -19.30 1.90 21.21
C LYS A 5 -20.54 2.59 20.66
N VAL A 6 -20.36 3.77 20.09
CA VAL A 6 -21.41 4.44 19.33
C VAL A 6 -21.77 3.50 18.18
N VAL A 7 -22.96 2.91 18.25
CA VAL A 7 -23.45 2.05 17.16
C VAL A 7 -23.88 2.97 16.02
N ILE A 8 -23.03 3.07 14.99
CA ILE A 8 -23.35 3.80 13.77
C ILE A 8 -24.33 2.98 12.90
N THR A 9 -25.29 3.66 12.31
CA THR A 9 -26.30 3.04 11.44
C THR A 9 -25.69 2.59 10.12
N LEU A 10 -26.35 1.69 9.43
CA LEU A 10 -25.93 1.23 8.09
C LEU A 10 -25.74 2.41 7.12
N LYS A 11 -26.69 3.36 7.14
CA LYS A 11 -26.62 4.57 6.30
C LYS A 11 -25.38 5.45 6.60
N GLU A 12 -25.00 5.57 7.88
CA GLU A 12 -23.79 6.30 8.26
C GLU A 12 -22.52 5.59 7.79
N LYS A 13 -22.51 4.25 7.79
CA LYS A 13 -21.40 3.45 7.24
C LYS A 13 -21.28 3.63 5.74
N GLU A 14 -22.41 3.53 5.00
CA GLU A 14 -22.45 3.80 3.56
C GLU A 14 -21.91 5.19 3.23
N GLU A 15 -22.33 6.22 3.98
CA GLU A 15 -21.87 7.59 3.78
C GLU A 15 -20.34 7.75 4.00
N LYS A 16 -19.77 7.06 4.99
CA LYS A 16 -18.32 7.04 5.23
C LYS A 16 -17.54 6.38 4.08
N VAL A 17 -18.08 5.30 3.52
CA VAL A 17 -17.38 4.45 2.55
C VAL A 17 -17.60 4.92 1.10
N LYS A 18 -18.66 5.66 0.81
CA LYS A 18 -19.09 6.03 -0.55
C LYS A 18 -18.01 6.63 -1.44
N ASP A 19 -17.13 7.47 -0.85
CA ASP A 19 -16.11 8.21 -1.59
C ASP A 19 -14.79 7.48 -1.75
N LEU A 20 -14.61 6.35 -1.07
CA LEU A 20 -13.39 5.54 -1.17
C LEU A 20 -13.30 4.83 -2.53
N ARG A 21 -12.07 4.73 -3.03
CA ARG A 21 -11.75 4.12 -4.32
C ARG A 21 -10.73 3.01 -4.13
N PRO A 22 -10.63 2.04 -5.04
CA PRO A 22 -9.63 0.97 -4.97
C PRO A 22 -8.17 1.43 -4.85
N ILE A 23 -7.85 2.63 -5.35
CA ILE A 23 -6.50 3.22 -5.22
C ILE A 23 -6.22 3.81 -3.83
N ASP A 24 -7.22 3.95 -2.98
CA ASP A 24 -7.06 4.48 -1.62
C ASP A 24 -6.61 3.36 -0.67
N ASP A 25 -5.48 3.52 0.01
CA ASP A 25 -4.80 2.51 0.83
C ASP A 25 -5.75 1.75 1.77
N VAL A 26 -6.59 2.50 2.50
CA VAL A 26 -7.60 1.95 3.43
C VAL A 26 -8.58 1.02 2.72
N PHE A 27 -9.04 1.39 1.52
CA PHE A 27 -10.00 0.60 0.77
C PHE A 27 -9.33 -0.58 0.07
N PHE A 28 -8.12 -0.38 -0.45
CA PHE A 28 -7.35 -1.45 -1.08
C PHE A 28 -7.03 -2.58 -0.10
N GLU A 29 -6.69 -2.26 1.16
CA GLU A 29 -6.46 -3.27 2.20
C GLU A 29 -7.64 -4.24 2.32
N VAL A 30 -8.87 -3.71 2.38
CA VAL A 30 -10.07 -4.56 2.50
C VAL A 30 -10.42 -5.23 1.18
N LEU A 31 -10.23 -4.53 0.06
CA LEU A 31 -10.48 -5.05 -1.29
C LEU A 31 -9.59 -6.25 -1.59
N ALA A 32 -8.28 -6.13 -1.31
CA ALA A 32 -7.29 -7.16 -1.55
C ALA A 32 -7.38 -8.37 -0.60
N ASN A 33 -8.12 -8.25 0.49
CA ASN A 33 -8.42 -9.40 1.37
C ASN A 33 -9.48 -10.34 0.76
N ASP A 34 -9.33 -10.65 -0.54
CA ASP A 34 -10.18 -11.57 -1.30
C ASP A 34 -9.34 -12.23 -2.40
N VAL A 35 -9.19 -13.56 -2.30
CA VAL A 35 -8.37 -14.35 -3.22
C VAL A 35 -8.85 -14.22 -4.67
N ASN A 36 -10.17 -14.17 -4.91
CA ASN A 36 -10.71 -14.08 -6.28
C ASN A 36 -10.42 -12.72 -6.92
N PHE A 37 -10.55 -11.64 -6.13
CA PHE A 37 -10.16 -10.31 -6.59
C PHE A 37 -8.67 -10.25 -6.93
N CYS A 38 -7.81 -10.73 -6.05
CA CYS A 38 -6.36 -10.76 -6.28
C CYS A 38 -5.99 -11.64 -7.47
N GLN A 39 -6.65 -12.79 -7.65
CA GLN A 39 -6.41 -13.65 -8.80
C GLN A 39 -6.78 -12.96 -10.11
N GLU A 40 -7.99 -12.40 -10.23
CA GLU A 40 -8.42 -11.66 -11.43
C GLU A 40 -7.47 -10.50 -11.73
N MET A 41 -7.09 -9.74 -10.72
CA MET A 41 -6.13 -8.64 -10.85
C MET A 41 -4.78 -9.12 -11.38
N LEU A 42 -4.19 -10.14 -10.76
CA LEU A 42 -2.87 -10.63 -11.14
C LEU A 42 -2.89 -11.34 -12.50
N GLN A 43 -3.95 -12.06 -12.87
CA GLN A 43 -4.12 -12.63 -14.20
C GLN A 43 -4.09 -11.55 -15.30
N ILE A 44 -4.68 -10.38 -15.02
CA ILE A 44 -4.72 -9.27 -15.98
C ILE A 44 -3.36 -8.56 -16.03
N LEU A 45 -2.78 -8.23 -14.86
CA LEU A 45 -1.56 -7.41 -14.78
C LEU A 45 -0.28 -8.17 -15.15
N LEU A 46 -0.27 -9.49 -14.97
CA LEU A 46 0.84 -10.36 -15.34
C LEU A 46 0.60 -11.07 -16.69
N GLU A 47 -0.54 -10.79 -17.34
CA GLU A 47 -0.96 -11.37 -18.62
C GLU A 47 -0.95 -12.92 -18.63
N ASP A 48 -1.21 -13.53 -17.47
CA ASP A 48 -1.24 -14.97 -17.25
C ASP A 48 -2.63 -15.43 -16.80
N LYS A 49 -3.42 -15.98 -17.73
CA LYS A 49 -4.78 -16.46 -17.46
C LYS A 49 -4.84 -17.72 -16.60
N ASP A 50 -3.76 -18.47 -16.56
CA ASP A 50 -3.66 -19.72 -15.81
C ASP A 50 -3.12 -19.50 -14.39
N LEU A 51 -2.73 -18.27 -14.05
CA LEU A 51 -2.25 -17.90 -12.73
C LEU A 51 -3.32 -18.19 -11.67
N VAL A 52 -2.91 -18.88 -10.62
CA VAL A 52 -3.76 -19.18 -9.46
C VAL A 52 -3.19 -18.48 -8.24
N VAL A 53 -4.03 -17.79 -7.48
CA VAL A 53 -3.72 -17.25 -6.16
C VAL A 53 -4.29 -18.21 -5.12
N THR A 54 -3.45 -18.73 -4.24
CA THR A 54 -3.85 -19.70 -3.20
C THR A 54 -4.11 -19.04 -1.86
N ASP A 55 -3.42 -17.94 -1.57
CA ASP A 55 -3.56 -17.21 -0.31
C ASP A 55 -3.20 -15.73 -0.48
N VAL A 56 -3.75 -14.87 0.38
CA VAL A 56 -3.47 -13.44 0.44
C VAL A 56 -3.33 -13.00 1.88
N VAL A 57 -2.23 -12.31 2.19
CA VAL A 57 -2.01 -11.65 3.47
C VAL A 57 -1.95 -10.14 3.25
N VAL A 58 -2.95 -9.43 3.75
CA VAL A 58 -2.99 -7.95 3.69
C VAL A 58 -2.26 -7.34 4.89
N GLN A 59 -1.63 -6.19 4.67
CA GLN A 59 -0.90 -5.45 5.70
C GLN A 59 0.15 -6.30 6.43
N SER A 60 0.81 -7.20 5.69
CA SER A 60 1.92 -7.99 6.23
C SER A 60 3.02 -7.05 6.73
N SER A 61 3.35 -7.16 8.01
CA SER A 61 4.42 -6.36 8.63
C SER A 61 5.69 -7.17 8.71
N GLU A 62 6.68 -6.77 7.91
CA GLU A 62 8.01 -7.36 7.94
C GLU A 62 8.89 -6.56 8.90
N LYS A 63 9.05 -7.08 10.12
CA LYS A 63 9.88 -6.45 11.15
C LYS A 63 11.35 -6.70 10.83
N ASN A 64 12.10 -5.61 10.67
CA ASN A 64 13.56 -5.68 10.58
C ASN A 64 14.15 -5.34 11.95
N LEU A 65 14.93 -6.27 12.52
CA LEU A 65 15.57 -6.10 13.83
C LEU A 65 16.66 -5.00 13.81
N TYR A 66 17.21 -4.69 12.64
CA TYR A 66 18.37 -3.80 12.49
C TYR A 66 18.09 -2.52 11.70
N GLY A 67 16.84 -2.30 11.25
CA GLY A 67 16.55 -1.17 10.40
C GLY A 67 15.07 -0.88 10.21
N ARG A 68 14.74 -0.27 9.07
CA ARG A 68 13.37 0.10 8.72
C ARG A 68 12.52 -1.16 8.47
N SER A 69 11.43 -1.30 9.21
CA SER A 69 10.40 -2.31 8.94
C SER A 69 9.59 -1.96 7.69
N VAL A 70 9.05 -2.97 7.03
CA VAL A 70 8.18 -2.85 5.86
C VAL A 70 6.76 -3.24 6.25
N ARG A 71 5.81 -2.55 5.68
CA ARG A 71 4.41 -2.95 5.67
C ARG A 71 3.99 -3.11 4.22
N LEU A 72 3.67 -4.33 3.83
CA LEU A 72 3.23 -4.69 2.48
C LEU A 72 1.71 -4.55 2.39
N ASP A 73 1.19 -3.93 1.32
CA ASP A 73 -0.25 -3.73 1.19
C ASP A 73 -0.98 -5.06 0.97
N ALA A 74 -0.52 -5.88 0.03
CA ALA A 74 -0.99 -7.25 -0.13
C ALA A 74 0.15 -8.18 -0.59
N LEU A 75 0.31 -9.31 0.08
CA LEU A 75 1.22 -10.38 -0.30
C LEU A 75 0.41 -11.60 -0.72
N CYS A 76 0.44 -11.93 -2.01
CA CYS A 76 -0.23 -13.09 -2.60
C CYS A 76 0.74 -14.26 -2.71
N VAL A 77 0.25 -15.45 -2.38
CA VAL A 77 0.94 -16.73 -2.65
C VAL A 77 0.34 -17.34 -3.91
N LEU A 78 1.18 -17.64 -4.90
CA LEU A 78 0.75 -18.23 -6.16
C LEU A 78 0.77 -19.76 -6.09
N GLY A 79 -0.01 -20.41 -6.97
CA GLY A 79 -0.12 -21.87 -6.99
C GLY A 79 1.18 -22.61 -7.30
N ASN A 80 2.18 -21.91 -7.86
CA ASN A 80 3.53 -22.42 -8.11
C ASN A 80 4.52 -22.11 -6.98
N GLY A 81 4.07 -21.60 -5.84
CA GLY A 81 4.90 -21.22 -4.69
C GLY A 81 5.45 -19.79 -4.73
N LYS A 82 5.53 -19.15 -5.89
CA LYS A 82 6.04 -17.77 -6.03
C LYS A 82 5.22 -16.79 -5.18
N LYS A 83 5.86 -15.73 -4.72
CA LYS A 83 5.21 -14.65 -3.98
C LYS A 83 5.06 -13.41 -4.84
N CYS A 84 3.87 -12.81 -4.77
CA CYS A 84 3.56 -11.58 -5.46
C CYS A 84 3.15 -10.51 -4.44
N ASN A 85 3.99 -9.49 -4.28
CA ASN A 85 3.66 -8.31 -3.50
C ASN A 85 2.95 -7.29 -4.39
N VAL A 86 1.77 -6.85 -3.96
CA VAL A 86 1.01 -5.78 -4.63
C VAL A 86 1.01 -4.56 -3.74
N GLU A 87 1.41 -3.43 -4.30
CA GLU A 87 1.44 -2.12 -3.63
C GLU A 87 0.58 -1.13 -4.41
N VAL A 88 -0.12 -0.23 -3.71
CA VAL A 88 -0.85 0.88 -4.30
C VAL A 88 -0.28 2.22 -3.83
N GLN A 89 -0.23 3.21 -4.73
CA GLN A 89 0.37 4.51 -4.42
C GLN A 89 -0.37 5.65 -5.12
N ARG A 90 -0.93 6.58 -4.33
CA ARG A 90 -1.66 7.73 -4.84
C ARG A 90 -0.79 8.94 -5.14
N SER A 91 0.22 9.18 -4.34
CA SER A 91 1.02 10.41 -4.37
C SER A 91 2.45 10.17 -4.80
N ASP A 92 2.97 11.05 -5.66
CA ASP A 92 4.35 11.03 -6.17
C ASP A 92 5.27 11.80 -5.19
N ASN A 93 5.44 11.28 -3.98
CA ASN A 93 6.19 11.94 -2.90
C ASN A 93 7.28 11.05 -2.27
N ASP A 94 7.63 9.92 -2.90
CA ASP A 94 8.63 8.98 -2.40
C ASP A 94 9.53 8.49 -3.55
N ASP A 95 10.61 7.78 -3.23
CA ASP A 95 11.41 7.05 -4.20
C ASP A 95 10.83 5.65 -4.45
N HIS A 96 9.94 5.58 -5.41
CA HIS A 96 9.15 4.39 -5.73
C HIS A 96 10.03 3.19 -6.13
N LEU A 97 11.10 3.41 -6.88
CA LEU A 97 12.00 2.33 -7.32
C LEU A 97 12.78 1.73 -6.15
N ARG A 98 13.28 2.59 -5.24
CA ARG A 98 13.95 2.12 -4.02
C ARG A 98 12.99 1.42 -3.08
N ARG A 99 11.75 1.89 -2.98
CA ARG A 99 10.69 1.25 -2.18
C ARG A 99 10.41 -0.15 -2.68
N VAL A 100 10.18 -0.34 -3.98
CA VAL A 100 9.97 -1.66 -4.60
C VAL A 100 11.15 -2.60 -4.35
N ARG A 101 12.39 -2.11 -4.55
CA ARG A 101 13.59 -2.90 -4.25
C ARG A 101 13.67 -3.30 -2.78
N PHE A 102 13.36 -2.38 -1.87
CA PHE A 102 13.41 -2.63 -0.43
C PHE A 102 12.36 -3.65 0.01
N ASN A 103 11.13 -3.55 -0.52
CA ASN A 103 10.05 -4.51 -0.24
C ASN A 103 10.43 -5.92 -0.71
N ALA A 104 10.92 -6.06 -1.95
CA ALA A 104 11.37 -7.34 -2.49
C ALA A 104 12.48 -7.98 -1.65
N ALA A 105 13.50 -7.19 -1.26
CA ALA A 105 14.59 -7.66 -0.41
C ALA A 105 14.09 -8.11 0.97
N SER A 106 13.12 -7.41 1.54
CA SER A 106 12.54 -7.76 2.85
C SER A 106 11.78 -9.08 2.80
N ILE A 107 11.05 -9.35 1.72
CA ILE A 107 10.35 -10.62 1.49
C ILE A 107 11.38 -11.75 1.36
N ALA A 108 12.42 -11.57 0.51
CA ALA A 108 13.46 -12.57 0.31
C ALA A 108 14.17 -12.97 1.61
N VAL A 109 14.52 -11.98 2.43
CA VAL A 109 15.18 -12.21 3.72
C VAL A 109 14.28 -12.93 4.72
N LYS A 110 12.98 -12.57 4.76
CA LYS A 110 12.03 -13.20 5.67
C LYS A 110 11.78 -14.66 5.33
N ASP A 111 11.70 -14.96 4.04
CA ASP A 111 11.34 -16.30 3.56
C ASP A 111 12.53 -17.25 3.53
N SER A 112 13.76 -16.74 3.49
CA SER A 112 14.98 -17.58 3.53
C SER A 112 15.25 -18.14 4.91
N GLN A 113 15.72 -19.39 4.95
CA GLN A 113 16.06 -20.10 6.18
C GLN A 113 17.59 -20.25 6.33
N GLU A 114 18.05 -20.34 7.57
CA GLU A 114 19.47 -20.59 7.83
C GLU A 114 19.92 -21.93 7.24
N GLY A 115 20.98 -21.90 6.40
CA GLY A 115 21.51 -23.08 5.71
C GLY A 115 20.80 -23.45 4.41
N GLU A 116 19.78 -22.71 4.01
CA GLU A 116 19.13 -22.87 2.72
C GLU A 116 20.06 -22.46 1.57
N LYS A 117 20.01 -23.19 0.45
CA LYS A 117 20.75 -22.81 -0.75
C LYS A 117 20.05 -21.66 -1.47
N PHE A 118 20.81 -20.76 -2.08
CA PHE A 118 20.25 -19.61 -2.81
C PHE A 118 19.30 -20.02 -3.95
N GLU A 119 19.50 -21.18 -4.56
CA GLU A 119 18.62 -21.74 -5.60
C GLU A 119 17.22 -22.14 -5.09
N GLN A 120 17.04 -22.21 -3.76
CA GLN A 120 15.77 -22.58 -3.10
C GLN A 120 14.98 -21.34 -2.66
N ILE A 121 15.58 -20.14 -2.77
CA ILE A 121 14.87 -18.90 -2.46
C ILE A 121 13.82 -18.68 -3.56
N GLU A 122 12.57 -18.53 -3.12
CA GLU A 122 11.43 -18.36 -4.02
C GLU A 122 11.52 -17.07 -4.85
N ASP A 123 11.06 -17.15 -6.08
CA ASP A 123 10.92 -15.97 -6.95
C ASP A 123 9.91 -14.98 -6.37
N ILE A 124 10.23 -13.71 -6.50
CA ILE A 124 9.40 -12.62 -6.02
C ILE A 124 8.94 -11.75 -7.19
N ILE A 125 7.63 -11.56 -7.27
CA ILE A 125 7.00 -10.62 -8.18
C ILE A 125 6.58 -9.41 -7.36
N VAL A 126 6.88 -8.20 -7.82
CA VAL A 126 6.35 -6.96 -7.24
C VAL A 126 5.51 -6.26 -8.30
N VAL A 127 4.22 -6.12 -8.02
CA VAL A 127 3.27 -5.32 -8.80
C VAL A 127 3.07 -4.00 -8.06
N TYR A 128 3.49 -2.91 -8.66
CA TYR A 128 3.39 -1.57 -8.11
C TYR A 128 2.39 -0.74 -8.91
N ILE A 129 1.23 -0.47 -8.31
CA ILE A 129 0.12 0.27 -8.90
C ILE A 129 0.19 1.72 -8.44
N SER A 130 0.34 2.67 -9.39
CA SER A 130 0.42 4.10 -9.09
C SER A 130 -0.69 4.89 -9.77
N GLN A 131 -1.06 6.04 -9.19
CA GLN A 131 -2.00 6.96 -9.81
C GLN A 131 -1.35 7.81 -10.93
N PHE A 132 -0.04 7.74 -11.07
CA PHE A 132 0.80 8.53 -11.99
C PHE A 132 1.78 7.62 -12.74
N ASP A 133 2.24 8.06 -13.91
CA ASP A 133 3.26 7.35 -14.70
C ASP A 133 4.66 7.64 -14.13
N ILE A 134 5.23 6.68 -13.38
CA ILE A 134 6.55 6.79 -12.72
C ILE A 134 7.67 7.05 -13.74
N PHE A 135 7.60 6.41 -14.91
CA PHE A 135 8.65 6.47 -15.93
C PHE A 135 8.41 7.58 -16.96
N LYS A 136 7.21 8.20 -16.99
CA LYS A 136 6.83 9.27 -17.92
C LYS A 136 7.08 8.89 -19.40
N ALA A 137 6.84 7.62 -19.73
CA ALA A 137 7.04 7.07 -21.08
C ALA A 137 5.71 6.69 -21.75
N ASP A 138 4.58 7.15 -21.19
CA ASP A 138 3.23 7.03 -21.74
C ASP A 138 2.82 5.57 -22.01
N ARG A 139 3.10 4.70 -21.04
CA ARG A 139 2.67 3.30 -21.04
C ARG A 139 1.88 3.00 -19.76
N VAL A 140 0.81 2.22 -19.90
CA VAL A 140 0.00 1.81 -18.74
C VAL A 140 0.74 0.79 -17.86
N LEU A 141 1.61 -0.03 -18.48
CA LEU A 141 2.34 -1.11 -17.84
C LEU A 141 3.80 -1.12 -18.28
N TYR A 142 4.69 -1.35 -17.32
CA TYR A 142 6.13 -1.49 -17.54
C TYR A 142 6.65 -2.74 -16.85
N HIS A 143 7.42 -3.55 -17.56
CA HIS A 143 8.26 -4.59 -17.00
C HIS A 143 9.67 -4.05 -16.79
N VAL A 144 10.22 -4.23 -15.60
CA VAL A 144 11.58 -3.79 -15.27
C VAL A 144 12.42 -5.00 -14.92
N ASP A 145 13.34 -5.31 -15.81
CA ASP A 145 14.22 -6.48 -15.76
C ASP A 145 15.65 -6.11 -15.40
N SER A 146 16.40 -7.08 -14.88
CA SER A 146 17.85 -7.02 -14.78
C SER A 146 18.48 -7.40 -16.11
N THR A 147 19.49 -6.62 -16.57
CA THR A 147 20.18 -6.88 -17.82
C THR A 147 21.68 -6.81 -17.65
N ILE A 148 22.41 -7.65 -18.42
CA ILE A 148 23.87 -7.56 -18.55
C ILE A 148 24.17 -6.38 -19.48
N ARG A 149 24.83 -5.35 -18.96
CA ARG A 149 25.05 -4.09 -19.69
C ARG A 149 25.88 -4.32 -20.97
N GLU A 150 26.85 -5.24 -20.93
CA GLU A 150 27.80 -5.49 -21.99
C GLU A 150 27.21 -6.25 -23.16
N THR A 151 26.20 -7.10 -22.92
CA THR A 151 25.57 -7.95 -23.95
C THR A 151 24.15 -7.54 -24.27
N GLY A 152 23.46 -6.86 -23.35
CA GLY A 152 22.04 -6.53 -23.41
C GLY A 152 21.13 -7.69 -23.04
N ASP A 153 21.69 -8.85 -22.66
CA ASP A 153 20.90 -10.01 -22.29
C ASP A 153 20.16 -9.80 -20.98
N ARG A 154 18.93 -10.30 -20.94
CA ARG A 154 18.12 -10.33 -19.72
C ARG A 154 18.68 -11.38 -18.74
N VAL A 155 18.72 -11.01 -17.46
CA VAL A 155 19.13 -11.92 -16.38
C VAL A 155 17.88 -12.35 -15.61
N ASP A 156 17.71 -13.64 -15.47
CA ASP A 156 16.70 -14.23 -14.58
C ASP A 156 17.32 -14.39 -13.18
N ASP A 157 17.06 -13.40 -12.32
CA ASP A 157 17.56 -13.36 -10.94
C ASP A 157 16.48 -13.66 -9.90
N GLY A 158 15.31 -14.14 -10.35
CA GLY A 158 14.16 -14.45 -9.51
C GLY A 158 13.40 -13.21 -9.02
N LEU A 159 13.72 -11.99 -9.51
CA LEU A 159 13.03 -10.75 -9.17
C LEU A 159 12.33 -10.15 -10.38
N TYR A 160 11.00 -10.16 -10.37
CA TYR A 160 10.15 -9.58 -11.41
C TYR A 160 9.45 -8.34 -10.89
N ARG A 161 9.55 -7.24 -11.63
CA ARG A 161 8.99 -5.93 -11.24
C ARG A 161 8.06 -5.43 -12.32
N VAL A 162 6.80 -5.24 -11.96
CA VAL A 162 5.75 -4.74 -12.84
C VAL A 162 5.22 -3.44 -12.27
N PHE A 163 5.36 -2.35 -13.02
CA PHE A 163 4.81 -1.06 -12.67
C PHE A 163 3.59 -0.78 -13.53
N VAL A 164 2.48 -0.46 -12.90
CA VAL A 164 1.20 -0.20 -13.57
C VAL A 164 0.67 1.14 -13.08
N ASN A 165 0.09 1.95 -13.98
CA ASN A 165 -0.49 3.21 -13.58
C ASN A 165 -1.94 3.38 -14.05
N THR A 166 -2.66 4.28 -13.38
CA THR A 166 -4.03 4.61 -13.72
C THR A 166 -4.15 5.89 -14.58
N GLU A 167 -3.01 6.52 -14.91
CA GLU A 167 -2.95 7.77 -15.65
C GLU A 167 -3.12 7.53 -17.15
N VAL A 168 -2.37 6.56 -17.69
CA VAL A 168 -2.34 6.29 -19.12
C VAL A 168 -3.55 5.47 -19.55
N LYS A 169 -4.18 5.89 -20.65
CA LYS A 169 -5.35 5.23 -21.24
C LYS A 169 -5.05 4.86 -22.66
N ASP A 170 -4.64 3.61 -22.87
CA ASP A 170 -4.26 3.09 -24.19
C ASP A 170 -5.28 2.12 -24.80
N GLY A 171 -6.41 1.89 -24.11
CA GLY A 171 -7.50 1.01 -24.57
C GLY A 171 -7.22 -0.49 -24.40
N THR A 172 -6.12 -0.86 -23.76
CA THR A 172 -5.84 -2.26 -23.40
C THR A 172 -6.73 -2.74 -22.26
N THR A 173 -6.83 -4.06 -22.07
CA THR A 173 -7.54 -4.66 -20.91
C THR A 173 -6.93 -4.19 -19.58
N VAL A 174 -5.60 -4.02 -19.53
CA VAL A 174 -4.91 -3.48 -18.33
C VAL A 174 -5.36 -2.06 -18.05
N SER A 175 -5.39 -1.19 -19.07
CA SER A 175 -5.85 0.19 -18.94
C SER A 175 -7.33 0.25 -18.47
N GLU A 176 -8.21 -0.56 -19.07
CA GLU A 176 -9.62 -0.64 -18.64
C GLU A 176 -9.77 -1.12 -17.19
N TYR A 177 -8.92 -2.06 -16.77
CA TYR A 177 -8.89 -2.55 -15.39
C TYR A 177 -8.40 -1.46 -14.43
N MET A 178 -7.34 -0.74 -14.78
CA MET A 178 -6.79 0.36 -14.00
C MET A 178 -7.77 1.54 -13.87
N GLU A 179 -8.61 1.79 -14.86
CA GLU A 179 -9.67 2.80 -14.73
C GLU A 179 -10.65 2.48 -13.59
N CYS A 180 -10.86 1.20 -13.27
CA CYS A 180 -11.70 0.81 -12.14
C CYS A 180 -11.12 1.24 -10.80
N PHE A 181 -9.79 1.36 -10.69
CA PHE A 181 -9.12 1.83 -9.47
C PHE A 181 -9.44 3.29 -9.10
N LEU A 182 -9.88 4.08 -10.07
CA LEU A 182 -10.26 5.49 -9.87
C LEU A 182 -11.76 5.68 -9.62
N LYS A 183 -12.57 4.64 -9.75
CA LYS A 183 -14.03 4.73 -9.63
C LYS A 183 -14.46 4.44 -8.19
N LYS A 184 -15.45 5.21 -7.73
CA LYS A 184 -16.11 4.97 -6.43
C LYS A 184 -17.00 3.75 -6.45
N GLU A 185 -17.55 3.44 -7.63
CA GLU A 185 -18.38 2.27 -7.93
C GLU A 185 -17.83 1.55 -9.15
N VAL A 186 -17.79 0.22 -9.11
CA VAL A 186 -17.36 -0.61 -10.24
C VAL A 186 -18.48 -1.59 -10.57
N ASN A 187 -18.98 -1.48 -11.80
CA ASN A 187 -19.95 -2.42 -12.38
C ASN A 187 -19.46 -2.73 -13.79
N ASN A 188 -18.55 -3.69 -13.93
CA ASN A 188 -17.95 -4.06 -15.20
C ASN A 188 -18.01 -5.57 -15.39
N LEU A 189 -18.75 -6.02 -16.41
CA LEU A 189 -18.92 -7.43 -16.72
C LEU A 189 -17.64 -8.14 -17.18
N LYS A 190 -16.64 -7.38 -17.64
CA LYS A 190 -15.32 -7.93 -17.99
C LYS A 190 -14.52 -8.34 -16.75
N PHE A 191 -14.82 -7.71 -15.59
CA PHE A 191 -14.09 -7.88 -14.34
C PHE A 191 -15.06 -8.29 -13.22
N PRO A 192 -15.57 -9.52 -13.27
CA PRO A 192 -16.64 -9.97 -12.38
C PRO A 192 -16.21 -10.10 -10.92
N ALA A 193 -14.97 -10.52 -10.64
CA ALA A 193 -14.49 -10.64 -9.26
C ALA A 193 -14.32 -9.25 -8.64
N PHE A 194 -13.77 -8.29 -9.37
CA PHE A 194 -13.70 -6.90 -8.95
C PHE A 194 -15.08 -6.32 -8.66
N THR A 195 -16.00 -6.43 -9.61
CA THR A 195 -17.38 -5.93 -9.47
C THR A 195 -18.08 -6.52 -8.25
N LYS A 196 -17.99 -7.85 -8.09
CA LYS A 196 -18.60 -8.54 -6.96
C LYS A 196 -18.02 -8.07 -5.62
N ARG A 197 -16.69 -7.97 -5.55
CA ARG A 197 -16.02 -7.54 -4.32
C ARG A 197 -16.34 -6.08 -3.97
N MET A 198 -16.34 -5.18 -4.97
CA MET A 198 -16.73 -3.77 -4.78
C MET A 198 -18.17 -3.66 -4.22
N ASN A 199 -19.12 -4.37 -4.84
CA ASN A 199 -20.51 -4.34 -4.38
C ASN A 199 -20.65 -4.84 -2.94
N ALA A 200 -19.96 -5.92 -2.58
CA ALA A 200 -19.98 -6.42 -1.21
C ALA A 200 -19.44 -5.39 -0.20
N LEU A 201 -18.34 -4.70 -0.54
CA LEU A 201 -17.72 -3.71 0.37
C LEU A 201 -18.52 -2.41 0.47
N LYS A 202 -19.26 -2.04 -0.57
CA LYS A 202 -19.99 -0.75 -0.62
C LYS A 202 -21.45 -0.84 -0.14
N HIS A 203 -22.07 -2.02 -0.24
CA HIS A 203 -23.53 -2.15 -0.07
C HIS A 203 -23.95 -3.26 0.89
N GLU A 204 -23.06 -4.19 1.24
CA GLU A 204 -23.39 -5.24 2.20
C GLU A 204 -22.90 -4.85 3.61
N GLU A 205 -23.71 -5.06 4.64
CA GLU A 205 -23.42 -4.67 6.02
C GLU A 205 -22.04 -5.17 6.49
N ARG A 206 -21.74 -6.46 6.23
CA ARG A 206 -20.47 -7.07 6.59
C ARG A 206 -19.26 -6.42 5.89
N GLY A 207 -19.44 -6.02 4.64
CA GLY A 207 -18.40 -5.34 3.85
C GLY A 207 -18.14 -3.92 4.38
N LEU A 208 -19.22 -3.18 4.63
CA LEU A 208 -19.17 -1.84 5.22
C LEU A 208 -18.51 -1.86 6.60
N ASP A 209 -18.81 -2.87 7.42
CA ASP A 209 -18.17 -3.04 8.74
C ASP A 209 -16.66 -3.25 8.61
N ALA A 210 -16.24 -4.10 7.70
CA ALA A 210 -14.81 -4.36 7.46
C ALA A 210 -14.07 -3.09 7.02
N VAL A 211 -14.65 -2.29 6.13
CA VAL A 211 -14.05 -1.02 5.68
C VAL A 211 -14.00 0.00 6.82
N CYS A 212 -15.08 0.16 7.60
CA CYS A 212 -15.12 1.08 8.73
C CYS A 212 -14.09 0.69 9.81
N GLU A 213 -13.93 -0.59 10.10
CA GLU A 213 -12.93 -1.08 11.05
C GLU A 213 -11.50 -0.71 10.63
N VAL A 214 -11.18 -0.88 9.34
CA VAL A 214 -9.86 -0.49 8.81
C VAL A 214 -9.69 1.02 8.85
N MET A 215 -10.70 1.81 8.49
CA MET A 215 -10.67 3.27 8.61
C MET A 215 -10.36 3.71 10.04
N GLU A 216 -11.04 3.15 11.04
CA GLU A 216 -10.79 3.47 12.45
C GLU A 216 -9.35 3.15 12.89
N LYS A 217 -8.79 2.02 12.42
CA LYS A 217 -7.38 1.66 12.67
C LYS A 217 -6.41 2.69 12.06
N TYR A 218 -6.66 3.16 10.85
CA TYR A 218 -5.84 4.19 10.21
C TYR A 218 -5.94 5.54 10.93
N GLU A 219 -7.15 5.94 11.35
CA GLU A 219 -7.36 7.17 12.11
C GLU A 219 -6.63 7.12 13.47
N GLN A 220 -6.75 6.02 14.20
CA GLN A 220 -6.05 5.82 15.48
C GLN A 220 -4.54 5.87 15.29
N LYS A 221 -4.01 5.17 14.29
CA LYS A 221 -2.58 5.18 13.98
C LYS A 221 -2.07 6.59 13.61
N ALA A 222 -2.81 7.34 12.82
CA ALA A 222 -2.46 8.71 12.46
C ALA A 222 -2.43 9.64 13.70
N VAL A 223 -3.35 9.45 14.64
CA VAL A 223 -3.37 10.17 15.92
C VAL A 223 -2.15 9.81 16.77
N GLU A 224 -1.84 8.53 16.92
CA GLU A 224 -0.68 8.04 17.67
C GLU A 224 0.65 8.55 17.08
N GLU A 225 0.81 8.48 15.76
CA GLU A 225 1.98 9.02 15.07
C GLU A 225 2.10 10.55 15.26
N GLY A 226 0.98 11.26 15.15
CA GLY A 226 0.93 12.70 15.40
C GLY A 226 1.33 13.08 16.83
N LEU A 227 0.86 12.34 17.82
CA LEU A 227 1.24 12.52 19.24
C LEU A 227 2.73 12.24 19.46
N SER A 228 3.24 11.12 18.93
CA SER A 228 4.67 10.76 19.01
C SER A 228 5.58 11.82 18.40
N LEU A 229 5.23 12.34 17.21
CA LEU A 229 5.98 13.43 16.59
C LEU A 229 5.91 14.72 17.40
N PHE A 230 4.76 15.01 18.02
CA PHE A 230 4.59 16.18 18.89
C PHE A 230 5.43 16.07 20.17
N GLU A 231 5.45 14.92 20.83
CA GLU A 231 6.29 14.64 21.99
C GLU A 231 7.78 14.73 21.65
N LYS A 232 8.18 14.17 20.50
CA LYS A 232 9.54 14.30 19.97
C LYS A 232 9.93 15.78 19.79
N ALA A 233 9.04 16.59 19.20
CA ALA A 233 9.27 18.03 19.00
C ALA A 233 9.43 18.76 20.34
N ILE A 234 8.53 18.51 21.32
CA ILE A 234 8.62 19.10 22.68
C ILE A 234 9.96 18.75 23.33
N THR A 235 10.35 17.49 23.32
CA THR A 235 11.59 17.01 23.94
C THR A 235 12.82 17.68 23.32
N MET A 236 12.86 17.79 22.01
CA MET A 236 13.99 18.42 21.31
C MET A 236 14.06 19.94 21.52
N LEU A 237 12.92 20.63 21.50
CA LEU A 237 12.87 22.07 21.81
C LEU A 237 13.24 22.33 23.28
N ALA A 238 12.80 21.50 24.21
CA ALA A 238 13.15 21.60 25.63
C ALA A 238 14.64 21.37 25.89
N SER A 239 15.30 20.56 25.05
CA SER A 239 16.77 20.36 25.10
C SER A 239 17.57 21.50 24.46
N GLY A 240 16.91 22.58 24.02
CA GLY A 240 17.55 23.78 23.47
C GLY A 240 17.76 23.76 21.96
N LYS A 241 17.24 22.77 21.21
CA LYS A 241 17.29 22.78 19.75
C LYS A 241 16.36 23.86 19.19
N SER A 242 16.81 24.51 18.14
CA SER A 242 15.97 25.46 17.38
C SER A 242 14.85 24.75 16.61
N PRO A 243 13.73 25.43 16.30
CA PRO A 243 12.67 24.87 15.47
C PRO A 243 13.18 24.31 14.14
N SER A 244 14.14 25.00 13.49
CA SER A 244 14.72 24.55 12.23
C SER A 244 15.50 23.23 12.37
N GLU A 245 16.26 23.07 13.47
CA GLU A 245 16.95 21.81 13.73
C GLU A 245 15.99 20.65 13.99
N VAL A 246 14.84 20.92 14.64
CA VAL A 246 13.82 19.90 14.87
C VAL A 246 13.20 19.44 13.55
N VAL A 247 12.90 20.37 12.62
CA VAL A 247 12.38 20.05 11.29
C VAL A 247 13.37 19.17 10.51
N LEU A 248 14.67 19.44 10.58
CA LEU A 248 15.70 18.63 9.92
C LEU A 248 15.73 17.16 10.41
N THR A 249 15.13 16.86 11.58
CA THR A 249 14.98 15.47 12.06
C THR A 249 13.76 14.73 11.51
N GLY A 250 13.06 15.33 10.54
CA GLY A 250 11.87 14.76 9.90
C GLY A 250 10.56 15.05 10.63
N VAL A 251 10.54 15.93 11.64
CA VAL A 251 9.29 16.40 12.26
C VAL A 251 8.66 17.48 11.37
N PRO A 252 7.40 17.35 10.95
CA PRO A 252 6.72 18.33 10.11
C PRO A 252 6.67 19.73 10.75
N GLN A 253 6.85 20.77 9.96
CA GLN A 253 6.90 22.17 10.41
C GLN A 253 5.66 22.56 11.24
N ASN A 254 4.46 22.19 10.83
CA ASN A 254 3.21 22.46 11.54
C ASN A 254 3.17 21.86 12.94
N ILE A 255 3.77 20.70 13.14
CA ILE A 255 3.91 20.04 14.46
C ILE A 255 4.93 20.81 15.32
N VAL A 256 6.06 21.21 14.75
CA VAL A 256 7.08 22.01 15.44
C VAL A 256 6.52 23.36 15.87
N ASP A 257 5.76 24.03 15.01
CA ASP A 257 5.10 25.31 15.33
C ASP A 257 4.08 25.16 16.48
N ARG A 258 3.34 24.04 16.48
CA ARG A 258 2.36 23.73 17.54
C ARG A 258 3.07 23.45 18.86
N ALA A 259 4.14 22.67 18.83
CA ALA A 259 4.97 22.38 20.01
C ALA A 259 5.59 23.66 20.58
N SER A 260 6.17 24.50 19.73
CA SER A 260 6.77 25.79 20.12
C SER A 260 5.75 26.72 20.78
N ARG A 261 4.51 26.73 20.29
CA ARG A 261 3.41 27.51 20.91
C ARG A 261 3.00 26.94 22.28
N ALA A 262 2.96 25.61 22.40
CA ALA A 262 2.61 24.95 23.66
C ALA A 262 3.63 25.17 24.78
N MET A 263 4.91 25.36 24.43
CA MET A 263 6.00 25.64 25.38
C MET A 263 6.12 27.10 25.83
N LYS A 264 5.47 28.04 25.11
CA LYS A 264 5.45 29.44 25.55
C LYS A 264 4.64 29.55 26.84
N PRO A 265 5.19 30.18 27.91
CA PRO A 265 4.43 30.39 29.14
C PRO A 265 3.15 31.19 28.79
N LYS A 266 2.00 30.71 29.30
CA LYS A 266 0.77 31.52 29.25
C LYS A 266 1.05 32.79 30.06
N LEU A 267 1.21 33.92 29.40
CA LEU A 267 1.17 35.21 30.05
C LEU A 267 -0.23 35.32 30.71
N ASN A 268 -0.24 35.14 32.03
CA ASN A 268 -1.44 35.42 32.82
C ASN A 268 -1.82 36.89 32.59
N LYS A 269 -2.97 37.08 31.95
CA LYS A 269 -3.64 38.39 31.94
C LYS A 269 -4.41 38.57 33.22
#